data_b7685d08f922616d24fe27ccdbdbe6de
#
_entry.id   b7685d08f922616d24fe27ccdbdbe6de
#
_cell.length_a   1.000
_cell.length_b   1.000
_cell.length_c   1.000
_cell.angle_alpha   90.00
_cell.angle_beta   90.00
_cell.angle_gamma   90.00
#
_symmetry.space_group_name_H-M   'P 1'
#
loop_
_entity.id
_entity.type
_entity.pdbx_description
1 polymer ?
#
loop_
_entity_poly.entity_id
_entity_poly.type
_entity_poly.pdbx_seq_one_letter_code
_entity_poly.pdbx_strand_id
1 'polypeptide(L)'
;LMGAGRSELAKTIYGHFKKESGKIILNGKELNHKSAQEGLLHRIAYVSEDRKGDGLLVDLSVRENMTLSSFNRISKGLIIDKKHENERVDSYIERINIKTPSKEQLIRNLSGGNQQKVAIAKALMIHPEVLILDEPTRGVDVGAKKEIYDLINEFKSQGKAVIMISSEMPEILGLSDRILVLSQGRVTGEFDIKDASQEAILKCAVETKEAI
;
A
#
# COMPACT_ATOMS: atom_id res chain seq x y z
N LEU A 1 9.72 0.04 15.27
CA LEU A 1 10.61 -1.09 15.54
C LEU A 1 10.08 -2.35 14.84
N MET A 2 10.96 -3.25 14.44
CA MET A 2 10.55 -4.54 13.86
C MET A 2 9.77 -5.36 14.89
N GLY A 3 8.73 -6.10 14.45
CA GLY A 3 7.88 -6.89 15.36
C GLY A 3 6.90 -6.10 16.22
N ALA A 4 6.64 -4.84 15.89
CA ALA A 4 5.69 -4.01 16.64
C ALA A 4 4.20 -4.33 16.37
N GLY A 5 3.88 -5.23 15.43
CA GLY A 5 2.51 -5.58 15.04
C GLY A 5 1.90 -4.70 13.95
N ARG A 6 2.69 -3.85 13.30
CA ARG A 6 2.21 -2.88 12.28
C ARG A 6 1.66 -3.57 11.03
N SER A 7 2.44 -4.47 10.45
CA SER A 7 2.05 -5.22 9.25
C SER A 7 0.90 -6.17 9.52
N GLU A 8 0.85 -6.78 10.70
CA GLU A 8 -0.25 -7.64 11.14
C GLU A 8 -1.56 -6.86 11.25
N LEU A 9 -1.51 -5.64 11.82
CA LEU A 9 -2.67 -4.74 11.88
C LEU A 9 -3.14 -4.36 10.47
N ALA A 10 -2.23 -3.95 9.60
CA ALA A 10 -2.54 -3.59 8.21
C ALA A 10 -3.13 -4.77 7.42
N LYS A 11 -2.54 -5.95 7.54
CA LYS A 11 -3.05 -7.19 6.93
C LYS A 11 -4.41 -7.58 7.47
N THR A 12 -4.70 -7.30 8.75
CA THR A 12 -6.03 -7.51 9.35
C THR A 12 -7.05 -6.52 8.80
N ILE A 13 -6.68 -5.24 8.65
CA ILE A 13 -7.56 -4.23 8.03
C ILE A 13 -7.86 -4.59 6.57
N TYR A 14 -6.87 -5.11 5.85
CA TYR A 14 -7.04 -5.58 4.47
C TYR A 14 -7.89 -6.85 4.36
N GLY A 15 -7.98 -7.66 5.44
CA GLY A 15 -8.71 -8.92 5.48
C GLY A 15 -7.87 -10.17 5.19
N HIS A 16 -6.53 -10.05 5.18
CA HIS A 16 -5.65 -11.20 5.08
C HIS A 16 -5.68 -12.04 6.36
N PHE A 17 -5.67 -11.38 7.52
CA PHE A 17 -5.88 -12.03 8.81
C PHE A 17 -7.31 -11.80 9.32
N LYS A 18 -7.82 -12.77 10.06
CA LYS A 18 -9.14 -12.66 10.69
C LYS A 18 -9.09 -11.63 11.82
N LYS A 19 -10.01 -10.66 11.79
CA LYS A 19 -10.22 -9.72 12.89
C LYS A 19 -10.84 -10.44 14.07
N GLU A 20 -10.24 -10.37 15.25
CA GLU A 20 -10.77 -10.97 16.49
C GLU A 20 -11.79 -10.04 17.19
N SER A 21 -11.50 -8.73 17.21
CA SER A 21 -12.34 -7.72 17.86
C SER A 21 -12.23 -6.37 17.16
N GLY A 22 -12.99 -5.38 17.63
CA GLY A 22 -12.99 -4.03 17.08
C GLY A 22 -13.82 -3.88 15.79
N LYS A 23 -13.79 -2.67 15.22
CA LYS A 23 -14.59 -2.29 14.04
C LYS A 23 -13.71 -1.67 12.98
N ILE A 24 -14.01 -1.94 11.72
CA ILE A 24 -13.48 -1.24 10.56
C ILE A 24 -14.63 -0.44 9.97
N ILE A 25 -14.49 0.88 9.91
CA ILE A 25 -15.53 1.76 9.41
C ILE A 25 -14.95 2.55 8.22
N LEU A 26 -15.61 2.45 7.07
CA LEU A 26 -15.26 3.20 5.87
C LEU A 26 -16.48 3.98 5.39
N ASN A 27 -16.34 5.31 5.26
CA ASN A 27 -17.41 6.21 4.86
C ASN A 27 -18.69 6.02 5.69
N GLY A 28 -18.55 5.89 7.03
CA GLY A 28 -19.66 5.69 7.97
C GLY A 28 -20.27 4.29 7.98
N LYS A 29 -19.82 3.38 7.12
CA LYS A 29 -20.33 2.01 7.02
C LYS A 29 -19.35 1.05 7.68
N GLU A 30 -19.85 0.22 8.60
CA GLU A 30 -19.07 -0.86 9.21
C GLU A 30 -18.81 -1.97 8.19
N LEU A 31 -17.53 -2.36 8.06
CA LEU A 31 -17.08 -3.44 7.20
C LEU A 31 -16.76 -4.68 8.04
N ASN A 32 -17.20 -5.83 7.57
CA ASN A 32 -16.94 -7.11 8.23
C ASN A 32 -16.47 -8.18 7.24
N HIS A 33 -15.49 -7.80 6.42
CA HIS A 33 -14.87 -8.71 5.46
C HIS A 33 -14.00 -9.76 6.18
N LYS A 34 -13.96 -10.95 5.61
CA LYS A 34 -13.29 -12.13 6.17
C LYS A 34 -12.15 -12.64 5.30
N SER A 35 -11.88 -11.96 4.19
CA SER A 35 -10.83 -12.32 3.26
C SER A 35 -10.29 -11.08 2.55
N ALA A 36 -9.05 -11.18 2.04
CA ALA A 36 -8.42 -10.15 1.20
C ALA A 36 -9.26 -9.84 -0.06
N GLN A 37 -9.94 -10.85 -0.62
CA GLN A 37 -10.84 -10.65 -1.75
C GLN A 37 -12.02 -9.74 -1.39
N GLU A 38 -12.62 -9.93 -0.21
CA GLU A 38 -13.68 -9.05 0.27
C GLU A 38 -13.15 -7.65 0.59
N GLY A 39 -11.91 -7.54 1.12
CA GLY A 39 -11.22 -6.26 1.31
C GLY A 39 -11.08 -5.49 -0.01
N LEU A 40 -10.66 -6.17 -1.08
CA LEU A 40 -10.60 -5.60 -2.43
C LEU A 40 -11.97 -5.14 -2.94
N LEU A 41 -13.03 -5.91 -2.71
CA LEU A 41 -14.41 -5.53 -3.06
C LEU A 41 -14.86 -4.28 -2.30
N HIS A 42 -14.41 -4.11 -1.06
CA HIS A 42 -14.62 -2.90 -0.26
C HIS A 42 -13.67 -1.76 -0.62
N ARG A 43 -12.88 -1.91 -1.71
CA ARG A 43 -11.97 -0.88 -2.22
C ARG A 43 -10.85 -0.52 -1.24
N ILE A 44 -10.38 -1.50 -0.48
CA ILE A 44 -9.16 -1.43 0.32
C ILE A 44 -8.07 -2.14 -0.47
N ALA A 45 -6.96 -1.45 -0.76
CA ALA A 45 -5.79 -2.04 -1.41
C ALA A 45 -4.62 -2.12 -0.45
N TYR A 46 -3.80 -3.15 -0.58
CA TYR A 46 -2.61 -3.36 0.23
C TYR A 46 -1.39 -3.62 -0.67
N VAL A 47 -0.32 -2.88 -0.41
CA VAL A 47 0.99 -3.06 -1.04
C VAL A 47 1.94 -3.57 0.03
N SER A 48 2.44 -4.79 -0.15
CA SER A 48 3.30 -5.48 0.81
C SER A 48 4.74 -4.95 0.79
N GLU A 49 5.41 -5.00 1.94
CA GLU A 49 6.86 -4.84 2.06
C GLU A 49 7.61 -5.87 1.22
N ASP A 50 7.17 -7.14 1.23
CA ASP A 50 7.75 -8.19 0.41
C ASP A 50 7.17 -8.19 -1.01
N ARG A 51 7.77 -7.38 -1.87
CA ARG A 51 7.35 -7.26 -3.27
C ARG A 51 7.45 -8.57 -4.04
N LYS A 52 8.48 -9.38 -3.75
CA LYS A 52 8.79 -10.59 -4.53
C LYS A 52 8.06 -11.82 -4.04
N GLY A 53 7.78 -11.89 -2.73
CA GLY A 53 7.03 -13.01 -2.15
C GLY A 53 5.51 -12.80 -2.26
N ASP A 54 5.03 -11.63 -1.81
CA ASP A 54 3.59 -11.36 -1.68
C ASP A 54 3.05 -10.37 -2.72
N GLY A 55 3.89 -9.45 -3.20
CA GLY A 55 3.43 -8.28 -3.96
C GLY A 55 3.28 -8.53 -5.46
N LEU A 56 4.26 -9.16 -6.09
CA LEU A 56 4.39 -9.30 -7.54
C LEU A 56 4.74 -10.73 -7.95
N LEU A 57 4.19 -11.17 -9.07
CA LEU A 57 4.59 -12.40 -9.74
C LEU A 57 5.76 -12.09 -10.67
N VAL A 58 6.99 -12.36 -10.21
CA VAL A 58 8.22 -11.88 -10.87
C VAL A 58 8.46 -12.46 -12.25
N ASP A 59 7.90 -13.62 -12.54
CA ASP A 59 7.96 -14.31 -13.83
C ASP A 59 6.84 -13.92 -14.81
N LEU A 60 5.93 -13.03 -14.39
CA LEU A 60 4.91 -12.45 -15.25
C LEU A 60 5.33 -11.03 -15.69
N SER A 61 4.69 -10.57 -16.75
CA SER A 61 4.92 -9.24 -17.33
C SER A 61 4.39 -8.10 -16.42
N VAL A 62 4.81 -6.87 -16.73
CA VAL A 62 4.25 -5.65 -16.14
C VAL A 62 2.73 -5.61 -16.30
N ARG A 63 2.24 -5.85 -17.53
CA ARG A 63 0.79 -5.87 -17.85
C ARG A 63 0.05 -6.88 -16.99
N GLU A 64 0.49 -8.12 -16.96
CA GLU A 64 -0.16 -9.19 -16.20
C GLU A 64 -0.20 -8.90 -14.71
N ASN A 65 0.91 -8.43 -14.14
CA ASN A 65 0.94 -8.03 -12.72
C ASN A 65 -0.03 -6.90 -12.42
N MET A 66 -0.03 -5.84 -13.23
CA MET A 66 -0.89 -4.68 -12.99
C MET A 66 -2.37 -5.03 -13.04
N THR A 67 -2.77 -5.92 -13.95
CA THR A 67 -4.18 -6.25 -14.18
C THR A 67 -4.72 -7.37 -13.30
N LEU A 68 -3.85 -8.14 -12.66
CA LEU A 68 -4.21 -9.33 -11.88
C LEU A 68 -5.34 -9.10 -10.85
N SER A 69 -5.31 -7.98 -10.14
CA SER A 69 -6.32 -7.65 -9.11
C SER A 69 -7.56 -6.93 -9.66
N SER A 70 -7.59 -6.63 -10.96
CA SER A 70 -8.63 -5.81 -11.59
C SER A 70 -9.31 -6.48 -12.78
N PHE A 71 -9.26 -7.82 -12.91
CA PHE A 71 -9.87 -8.55 -14.02
C PHE A 71 -11.34 -8.19 -14.27
N ASN A 72 -12.12 -8.04 -13.21
CA ASN A 72 -13.54 -7.66 -13.33
C ASN A 72 -13.76 -6.29 -13.99
N ARG A 73 -12.72 -5.47 -14.10
CA ARG A 73 -12.79 -4.13 -14.69
C ARG A 73 -12.30 -4.08 -16.14
N ILE A 74 -11.61 -5.13 -16.59
CA ILE A 74 -11.03 -5.23 -17.93
C ILE A 74 -11.61 -6.39 -18.72
N SER A 75 -12.58 -7.13 -18.16
CA SER A 75 -13.24 -8.25 -18.81
C SER A 75 -14.68 -7.93 -19.18
N LYS A 76 -15.12 -8.53 -20.28
CA LYS A 76 -16.52 -8.62 -20.70
C LYS A 76 -16.97 -10.07 -20.51
N GLY A 77 -17.63 -10.35 -19.37
CA GLY A 77 -17.93 -11.72 -18.96
C GLY A 77 -16.62 -12.48 -18.65
N LEU A 78 -16.39 -13.61 -19.30
CA LEU A 78 -15.20 -14.44 -19.09
C LEU A 78 -14.02 -14.09 -20.02
N ILE A 79 -14.16 -13.08 -20.88
CA ILE A 79 -13.13 -12.71 -21.86
C ILE A 79 -12.53 -11.37 -21.50
N ILE A 80 -11.19 -11.31 -21.46
CA ILE A 80 -10.45 -10.06 -21.25
C ILE A 80 -10.59 -9.18 -22.50
N ASP A 81 -11.02 -7.94 -22.33
CA ASP A 81 -10.97 -6.92 -23.38
C ASP A 81 -9.53 -6.40 -23.48
N LYS A 82 -8.75 -7.05 -24.35
CA LYS A 82 -7.33 -6.73 -24.54
C LYS A 82 -7.06 -5.27 -24.92
N LYS A 83 -7.97 -4.62 -25.64
CA LYS A 83 -7.82 -3.22 -26.01
C LYS A 83 -7.92 -2.36 -24.75
N HIS A 84 -8.97 -2.53 -23.97
CA HIS A 84 -9.19 -1.81 -22.73
C HIS A 84 -8.10 -2.10 -21.67
N GLU A 85 -7.66 -3.36 -21.56
CA GLU A 85 -6.53 -3.75 -20.72
C GLU A 85 -5.27 -2.96 -21.07
N ASN A 86 -4.90 -2.94 -22.36
CA ASN A 86 -3.70 -2.26 -22.85
C ASN A 86 -3.77 -0.75 -22.61
N GLU A 87 -4.88 -0.11 -22.94
CA GLU A 87 -5.08 1.33 -22.75
C GLU A 87 -4.91 1.72 -21.26
N ARG A 88 -5.48 0.93 -20.36
CA ARG A 88 -5.33 1.18 -18.92
C ARG A 88 -3.90 0.98 -18.45
N VAL A 89 -3.25 -0.10 -18.84
CA VAL A 89 -1.86 -0.38 -18.46
C VAL A 89 -0.93 0.73 -18.94
N ASP A 90 -1.07 1.13 -20.22
CA ASP A 90 -0.25 2.20 -20.81
C ASP A 90 -0.45 3.53 -20.05
N SER A 91 -1.71 3.88 -19.72
CA SER A 91 -2.03 5.06 -18.93
C SER A 91 -1.38 5.06 -17.54
N TYR A 92 -1.35 3.92 -16.84
CA TYR A 92 -0.68 3.83 -15.55
C TYR A 92 0.84 3.80 -15.65
N ILE A 93 1.41 3.19 -16.69
CA ILE A 93 2.87 3.24 -16.96
C ILE A 93 3.32 4.68 -17.12
N GLU A 94 2.60 5.46 -17.91
CA GLU A 94 2.88 6.88 -18.13
C GLU A 94 2.68 7.71 -16.84
N ARG A 95 1.51 7.60 -16.22
CA ARG A 95 1.14 8.37 -15.01
C ARG A 95 2.12 8.15 -13.85
N ILE A 96 2.58 6.91 -13.64
CA ILE A 96 3.46 6.53 -12.52
C ILE A 96 4.94 6.59 -12.94
N ASN A 97 5.21 6.93 -14.19
CA ASN A 97 6.56 6.98 -14.74
C ASN A 97 7.32 5.64 -14.53
N ILE A 98 6.68 4.51 -14.90
CA ILE A 98 7.31 3.19 -14.81
C ILE A 98 8.29 3.06 -15.96
N LYS A 99 9.59 2.99 -15.65
CA LYS A 99 10.64 2.81 -16.66
C LYS A 99 10.72 1.33 -17.04
N THR A 100 10.13 1.02 -18.19
CA THR A 100 10.12 -0.32 -18.79
C THR A 100 10.25 -0.22 -20.29
N PRO A 101 10.98 -1.14 -20.97
CA PRO A 101 11.04 -1.17 -22.44
C PRO A 101 9.68 -1.46 -23.09
N SER A 102 8.85 -2.25 -22.43
CA SER A 102 7.49 -2.56 -22.85
C SER A 102 6.66 -3.06 -21.67
N LYS A 103 5.33 -3.05 -21.81
CA LYS A 103 4.43 -3.66 -20.83
C LYS A 103 4.53 -5.18 -20.74
N GLU A 104 5.13 -5.84 -21.75
CA GLU A 104 5.40 -7.28 -21.76
C GLU A 104 6.73 -7.66 -21.10
N GLN A 105 7.51 -6.66 -20.61
CA GLN A 105 8.73 -6.92 -19.86
C GLN A 105 8.43 -7.66 -18.56
N LEU A 106 9.19 -8.72 -18.27
CA LEU A 106 9.06 -9.47 -17.02
C LEU A 106 9.50 -8.63 -15.83
N ILE A 107 8.78 -8.73 -14.73
CA ILE A 107 9.05 -7.96 -13.50
C ILE A 107 10.46 -8.17 -12.98
N ARG A 108 11.00 -9.40 -13.02
CA ARG A 108 12.35 -9.71 -12.55
C ARG A 108 13.45 -8.89 -13.21
N ASN A 109 13.21 -8.35 -14.41
CA ASN A 109 14.17 -7.57 -15.18
C ASN A 109 14.09 -6.06 -14.89
N LEU A 110 13.14 -5.62 -14.05
CA LEU A 110 13.01 -4.22 -13.65
C LEU A 110 13.87 -3.91 -12.42
N SER A 111 14.29 -2.65 -12.31
CA SER A 111 14.89 -2.14 -11.07
C SER A 111 13.91 -2.20 -9.89
N GLY A 112 14.43 -2.24 -8.66
CA GLY A 112 13.60 -2.29 -7.45
C GLY A 112 12.58 -1.15 -7.36
N GLY A 113 12.97 0.07 -7.77
CA GLY A 113 12.04 1.21 -7.82
C GLY A 113 10.93 1.04 -8.84
N ASN A 114 11.20 0.48 -10.01
CA ASN A 114 10.15 0.22 -11.01
C ASN A 114 9.26 -0.96 -10.60
N GLN A 115 9.80 -2.00 -9.96
CA GLN A 115 9.00 -3.06 -9.36
C GLN A 115 8.01 -2.49 -8.33
N GLN A 116 8.46 -1.58 -7.46
CA GLN A 116 7.61 -0.92 -6.46
C GLN A 116 6.49 -0.12 -7.13
N LYS A 117 6.82 0.64 -8.18
CA LYS A 117 5.82 1.38 -8.95
C LYS A 117 4.78 0.46 -9.59
N VAL A 118 5.18 -0.70 -10.11
CA VAL A 118 4.24 -1.71 -10.64
C VAL A 118 3.33 -2.25 -9.52
N ALA A 119 3.87 -2.52 -8.31
CA ALA A 119 3.07 -2.95 -7.18
C ALA A 119 2.03 -1.90 -6.75
N ILE A 120 2.42 -0.63 -6.73
CA ILE A 120 1.50 0.48 -6.46
C ILE A 120 0.47 0.63 -7.60
N ALA A 121 0.89 0.54 -8.86
CA ALA A 121 -0.01 0.59 -10.02
C ALA A 121 -1.07 -0.52 -9.95
N LYS A 122 -0.67 -1.76 -9.65
CA LYS A 122 -1.57 -2.89 -9.42
C LYS A 122 -2.63 -2.57 -8.36
N ALA A 123 -2.21 -1.96 -7.24
CA ALA A 123 -3.11 -1.55 -6.17
C ALA A 123 -4.06 -0.41 -6.61
N LEU A 124 -3.57 0.56 -7.36
CA LEU A 124 -4.37 1.70 -7.84
C LEU A 124 -5.38 1.32 -8.93
N MET A 125 -5.11 0.28 -9.72
CA MET A 125 -6.02 -0.17 -10.79
C MET A 125 -7.38 -0.67 -10.30
N ILE A 126 -7.52 -1.02 -9.03
CA ILE A 126 -8.83 -1.32 -8.45
C ILE A 126 -9.62 -0.07 -8.04
N HIS A 127 -9.05 1.14 -8.23
CA HIS A 127 -9.60 2.42 -7.75
C HIS A 127 -9.97 2.37 -6.26
N PRO A 128 -8.99 2.17 -5.36
CA PRO A 128 -9.25 2.02 -3.94
C PRO A 128 -9.74 3.33 -3.31
N GLU A 129 -10.46 3.21 -2.20
CA GLU A 129 -10.78 4.31 -1.27
C GLU A 129 -9.72 4.41 -0.18
N VAL A 130 -9.12 3.25 0.18
CA VAL A 130 -8.05 3.16 1.15
C VAL A 130 -6.87 2.44 0.52
N LEU A 131 -5.70 3.07 0.55
CA LEU A 131 -4.45 2.49 0.10
C LEU A 131 -3.55 2.25 1.31
N ILE A 132 -3.24 0.99 1.57
CA ILE A 132 -2.31 0.58 2.63
C ILE A 132 -0.96 0.31 1.98
N LEU A 133 0.08 0.99 2.46
CA LEU A 133 1.44 0.89 1.97
C LEU A 133 2.35 0.42 3.12
N ASP A 134 2.90 -0.77 2.99
CA ASP A 134 3.81 -1.34 3.98
C ASP A 134 5.25 -1.21 3.47
N GLU A 135 6.05 -0.35 4.12
CA GLU A 135 7.43 0.01 3.78
C GLU A 135 7.59 0.36 2.28
N PRO A 136 6.83 1.35 1.74
CA PRO A 136 6.69 1.55 0.29
C PRO A 136 7.98 1.94 -0.42
N THR A 137 8.99 2.39 0.28
CA THR A 137 10.25 2.88 -0.31
C THR A 137 11.47 2.05 0.09
N ARG A 138 11.26 0.93 0.80
CA ARG A 138 12.34 0.06 1.21
C ARG A 138 13.08 -0.54 0.01
N GLY A 139 14.40 -0.34 -0.02
CA GLY A 139 15.25 -0.80 -1.13
C GLY A 139 14.99 -0.09 -2.46
N VAL A 140 14.52 1.15 -2.40
CA VAL A 140 14.26 2.02 -3.55
C VAL A 140 15.26 3.16 -3.55
N ASP A 141 15.74 3.56 -4.73
CA ASP A 141 16.65 4.70 -4.87
C ASP A 141 15.95 6.04 -4.59
N VAL A 142 16.76 7.09 -4.29
CA VAL A 142 16.26 8.42 -3.87
C VAL A 142 15.32 9.04 -4.90
N GLY A 143 15.61 8.87 -6.19
CA GLY A 143 14.76 9.41 -7.26
C GLY A 143 13.38 8.76 -7.28
N ALA A 144 13.35 7.43 -7.20
CA ALA A 144 12.11 6.69 -7.17
C ALA A 144 11.32 6.90 -5.86
N LYS A 145 11.98 7.13 -4.71
CA LYS A 145 11.30 7.53 -3.47
C LYS A 145 10.45 8.78 -3.66
N LYS A 146 11.05 9.83 -4.25
CA LYS A 146 10.32 11.09 -4.51
C LYS A 146 9.09 10.85 -5.36
N GLU A 147 9.21 10.08 -6.44
CA GLU A 147 8.07 9.77 -7.31
C GLU A 147 6.96 9.00 -6.57
N ILE A 148 7.32 8.10 -5.63
CA ILE A 148 6.35 7.41 -4.77
C ILE A 148 5.65 8.39 -3.80
N TYR A 149 6.38 9.36 -3.23
CA TYR A 149 5.79 10.39 -2.36
C TYR A 149 4.82 11.28 -3.13
N ASP A 150 5.15 11.67 -4.35
CA ASP A 150 4.27 12.44 -5.22
C ASP A 150 2.98 11.67 -5.52
N LEU A 151 3.05 10.36 -5.78
CA LEU A 151 1.89 9.49 -5.96
C LEU A 151 1.01 9.39 -4.70
N ILE A 152 1.62 9.28 -3.52
CA ILE A 152 0.89 9.27 -2.24
C ILE A 152 0.13 10.58 -2.06
N ASN A 153 0.79 11.71 -2.30
CA ASN A 153 0.17 13.03 -2.17
C ASN A 153 -0.94 13.25 -3.22
N GLU A 154 -0.73 12.81 -4.46
CA GLU A 154 -1.77 12.84 -5.50
C GLU A 154 -3.00 12.02 -5.08
N PHE A 155 -2.79 10.83 -4.53
CA PHE A 155 -3.88 9.98 -4.07
C PHE A 155 -4.66 10.62 -2.90
N LYS A 156 -3.95 11.21 -1.92
CA LYS A 156 -4.55 11.99 -0.81
C LYS A 156 -5.35 13.18 -1.31
N SER A 157 -4.85 13.91 -2.32
CA SER A 157 -5.53 15.10 -2.87
C SER A 157 -6.89 14.78 -3.49
N GLN A 158 -7.15 13.53 -3.83
CA GLN A 158 -8.44 13.05 -4.31
C GLN A 158 -9.44 12.73 -3.18
N GLY A 159 -9.14 13.10 -1.93
CA GLY A 159 -9.98 12.84 -0.75
C GLY A 159 -9.98 11.39 -0.29
N LYS A 160 -8.97 10.62 -0.67
CA LYS A 160 -8.82 9.20 -0.32
C LYS A 160 -7.88 9.00 0.87
N ALA A 161 -8.01 7.88 1.56
CA ALA A 161 -7.22 7.58 2.73
C ALA A 161 -5.97 6.75 2.39
N VAL A 162 -4.84 7.11 3.01
CA VAL A 162 -3.60 6.33 2.97
C VAL A 162 -3.25 5.89 4.38
N ILE A 163 -2.94 4.61 4.54
CA ILE A 163 -2.30 4.06 5.73
C ILE A 163 -0.88 3.68 5.31
N MET A 164 0.10 4.42 5.80
CA MET A 164 1.51 4.15 5.50
C MET A 164 2.20 3.57 6.73
N ILE A 165 2.86 2.44 6.56
CA ILE A 165 3.79 1.87 7.53
C ILE A 165 5.19 2.18 7.02
N SER A 166 6.00 2.81 7.84
CA SER A 166 7.40 3.08 7.51
C SER A 166 8.28 2.97 8.75
N SER A 167 9.51 2.54 8.54
CA SER A 167 10.60 2.58 9.52
C SER A 167 11.45 3.84 9.36
N GLU A 168 11.24 4.62 8.30
CA GLU A 168 12.01 5.83 8.01
C GLU A 168 11.30 7.06 8.60
N MET A 169 11.90 7.67 9.62
CA MET A 169 11.34 8.83 10.30
C MET A 169 11.05 10.03 9.36
N PRO A 170 11.91 10.34 8.37
CA PRO A 170 11.62 11.41 7.42
C PRO A 170 10.35 11.18 6.60
N GLU A 171 10.02 9.92 6.26
CA GLU A 171 8.78 9.58 5.56
C GLU A 171 7.57 9.82 6.44
N ILE A 172 7.64 9.34 7.69
CA ILE A 172 6.56 9.49 8.66
C ILE A 172 6.25 10.97 8.88
N LEU A 173 7.27 11.77 9.15
CA LEU A 173 7.10 13.21 9.41
C LEU A 173 6.74 14.03 8.16
N GLY A 174 7.18 13.58 6.98
CA GLY A 174 6.98 14.32 5.72
C GLY A 174 5.65 14.05 5.01
N LEU A 175 5.02 12.89 5.23
CA LEU A 175 3.87 12.45 4.47
C LEU A 175 2.58 12.27 5.29
N SER A 176 2.71 12.10 6.61
CA SER A 176 1.56 11.81 7.47
C SER A 176 0.83 13.07 7.90
N ASP A 177 -0.47 12.97 8.07
CA ASP A 177 -1.30 13.98 8.74
C ASP A 177 -1.49 13.61 10.23
N ARG A 178 -1.50 12.29 10.52
CA ARG A 178 -1.61 11.70 11.86
C ARG A 178 -0.71 10.48 11.97
N ILE A 179 -0.10 10.29 13.13
CA ILE A 179 0.87 9.23 13.39
C ILE A 179 0.37 8.38 14.55
N LEU A 180 0.31 7.07 14.33
CA LEU A 180 0.09 6.06 15.37
C LEU A 180 1.40 5.31 15.62
N VAL A 181 1.83 5.25 16.87
CA VAL A 181 3.01 4.50 17.28
C VAL A 181 2.58 3.18 17.89
N LEU A 182 3.12 2.10 17.36
CA LEU A 182 2.88 0.76 17.88
C LEU A 182 4.16 0.20 18.53
N SER A 183 3.99 -0.41 19.69
CA SER A 183 5.03 -1.20 20.37
C SER A 183 4.39 -2.47 20.91
N GLN A 184 4.99 -3.63 20.61
CA GLN A 184 4.53 -4.95 21.08
C GLN A 184 3.02 -5.20 20.86
N GLY A 185 2.50 -4.85 19.68
CA GLY A 185 1.10 -5.04 19.31
C GLY A 185 0.11 -4.06 19.97
N ARG A 186 0.58 -3.03 20.66
CA ARG A 186 -0.25 -2.01 21.33
C ARG A 186 0.03 -0.63 20.77
N VAL A 187 -1.00 0.22 20.73
CA VAL A 187 -0.82 1.65 20.42
C VAL A 187 -0.25 2.32 21.68
N THR A 188 0.96 2.87 21.56
CA THR A 188 1.69 3.54 22.64
C THR A 188 1.71 5.06 22.51
N GLY A 189 1.39 5.57 21.31
CA GLY A 189 1.30 7.01 21.07
C GLY A 189 0.43 7.33 19.86
N GLU A 190 -0.18 8.51 19.89
CA GLU A 190 -0.94 9.10 18.78
C GLU A 190 -0.59 10.58 18.71
N PHE A 191 -0.26 11.09 17.51
CA PHE A 191 0.16 12.46 17.28
C PHE A 191 -0.51 13.02 16.02
N ASP A 192 -1.02 14.24 16.10
CA ASP A 192 -1.18 15.06 14.89
C ASP A 192 0.21 15.50 14.41
N ILE A 193 0.40 15.62 13.09
CA ILE A 193 1.72 15.95 12.52
C ILE A 193 2.32 17.24 13.09
N LYS A 194 1.49 18.24 13.37
CA LYS A 194 1.91 19.53 13.95
C LYS A 194 2.53 19.41 15.35
N ASP A 195 2.17 18.36 16.11
CA ASP A 195 2.62 18.10 17.46
C ASP A 195 3.65 16.95 17.53
N ALA A 196 3.96 16.35 16.38
CA ALA A 196 4.87 15.21 16.28
C ALA A 196 6.33 15.65 16.23
N SER A 197 7.18 14.97 17.00
CA SER A 197 8.62 15.07 16.89
C SER A 197 9.26 13.69 16.86
N GLN A 198 10.45 13.59 16.24
CA GLN A 198 11.19 12.34 16.22
C GLN A 198 11.41 11.76 17.61
N GLU A 199 11.75 12.62 18.59
CA GLU A 199 11.99 12.22 19.98
C GLU A 199 10.73 11.65 20.64
N ALA A 200 9.58 12.33 20.48
CA ALA A 200 8.31 11.88 21.04
C ALA A 200 7.86 10.53 20.45
N ILE A 201 8.00 10.37 19.13
CA ILE A 201 7.67 9.13 18.44
C ILE A 201 8.58 7.98 18.93
N LEU A 202 9.91 8.21 18.98
CA LEU A 202 10.86 7.20 19.43
C LEU A 202 10.63 6.81 20.89
N LYS A 203 10.32 7.79 21.77
CA LYS A 203 9.98 7.52 23.16
C LYS A 203 8.82 6.52 23.24
N CYS A 204 7.70 6.79 22.57
CA CYS A 204 6.55 5.89 22.54
C CYS A 204 6.87 4.51 21.91
N ALA A 205 7.78 4.47 20.93
CA ALA A 205 8.15 3.21 20.27
C ALA A 205 9.00 2.29 21.17
N VAL A 206 9.74 2.86 22.15
CA VAL A 206 10.60 2.11 23.08
C VAL A 206 9.90 1.84 24.41
N GLU A 207 8.93 2.68 24.79
CA GLU A 207 8.19 2.48 26.04
C GLU A 207 7.44 1.13 26.01
N THR A 208 7.92 0.20 26.79
CA THR A 208 7.19 -0.99 27.22
C THR A 208 6.24 -0.55 28.32
N LYS A 209 4.96 -0.31 28.02
CA LYS A 209 3.98 -0.24 29.10
C LYS A 209 3.88 -1.66 29.68
N GLU A 210 4.48 -1.85 30.87
CA GLU A 210 4.24 -3.04 31.68
C GLU A 210 2.73 -3.26 31.77
N ALA A 211 2.30 -4.48 31.50
CA ALA A 211 0.91 -4.86 31.67
C ALA A 211 0.58 -4.76 33.16
N ILE A 212 -0.31 -3.83 33.51
CA ILE A 212 -0.98 -3.78 34.81
C ILE A 212 -2.04 -4.87 34.82
#